data_0f97d88581f8d23f3ea6273e8bf388fc
#
_entry.id   0f97d88581f8d23f3ea6273e8bf388fc
#
_cell.length_a   1.000
_cell.length_b   1.000
_cell.length_c   1.000
_cell.angle_alpha   90.00
_cell.angle_beta   90.00
_cell.angle_gamma   90.00
#
_symmetry.space_group_name_H-M   'P 1'
#
loop_
_entity.id
_entity.type
_entity.pdbx_description
1 polymer ?
#
loop_
_entity_poly.entity_id
_entity_poly.type
_entity_poly.pdbx_seq_one_letter_code
_entity_poly.pdbx_strand_id
1 'polypeptide(L)'
;MARFYMAVGIAGAGKSTVYKNHYSFAEYVSSDAIREEVYGDVNNQSHNEEVFNLMSKRTREFLKNGADVFYDATNISSKRRMGFLRELSKIPNVQKICVLVVPPFEVVKQQNANRERKVPEYALERMYRNFNMPHESEGWDKIEVFGNQRNYEYLFSEHLTAMGIPHDNPHHSASIGKHMELAGEYIRQHFKKELASPDRNICYPAEMMVLAADFHDIGKPYCKVYHNAKGEPTEDAHYYNHENVGSYIYISHSDGDEHDIRIANLIAHHMDYFKGEKYMEKVRSRFGEKFMKDLDILHEADLAAH
;
A
#
# COMPACT_ATOMS: atom_id res chain seq x y z
N MET A 1 -4.95 -23.85 -16.47
CA MET A 1 -4.66 -23.18 -15.17
C MET A 1 -5.53 -21.94 -15.12
N ALA A 2 -6.45 -21.86 -14.15
CA ALA A 2 -7.29 -20.69 -13.98
C ALA A 2 -6.52 -19.54 -13.33
N ARG A 3 -6.90 -18.29 -13.59
CA ARG A 3 -6.28 -17.09 -12.99
C ARG A 3 -7.29 -16.36 -12.12
N PHE A 4 -6.86 -16.03 -10.94
CA PHE A 4 -7.60 -15.21 -10.00
C PHE A 4 -6.98 -13.83 -9.93
N TYR A 5 -7.70 -12.81 -10.37
CA TYR A 5 -7.32 -11.41 -10.33
C TYR A 5 -8.09 -10.71 -9.20
N MET A 6 -7.39 -10.19 -8.21
CA MET A 6 -8.02 -9.38 -7.16
C MET A 6 -7.66 -7.91 -7.34
N ALA A 7 -8.64 -7.09 -7.61
CA ALA A 7 -8.44 -5.64 -7.59
C ALA A 7 -8.19 -5.16 -6.16
N VAL A 8 -7.12 -4.40 -5.97
CA VAL A 8 -6.74 -3.74 -4.70
C VAL A 8 -6.61 -2.25 -4.96
N GLY A 9 -7.38 -1.43 -4.24
CA GLY A 9 -7.35 0.01 -4.40
C GLY A 9 -8.54 0.67 -3.71
N ILE A 10 -8.38 1.92 -3.31
CA ILE A 10 -9.44 2.69 -2.64
C ILE A 10 -10.63 2.92 -3.57
N ALA A 11 -11.76 3.34 -3.01
CA ALA A 11 -12.92 3.68 -3.84
C ALA A 11 -12.56 4.85 -4.78
N GLY A 12 -13.03 4.81 -6.01
CA GLY A 12 -12.71 5.85 -7.00
C GLY A 12 -11.37 5.67 -7.72
N ALA A 13 -10.54 4.69 -7.38
CA ALA A 13 -9.23 4.47 -8.01
C ALA A 13 -9.28 3.97 -9.47
N GLY A 14 -10.45 3.61 -10.01
CA GLY A 14 -10.58 3.16 -11.40
C GLY A 14 -10.51 1.64 -11.62
N LYS A 15 -10.69 0.83 -10.58
CA LYS A 15 -10.64 -0.65 -10.65
C LYS A 15 -11.53 -1.25 -11.74
N SER A 16 -12.80 -0.79 -11.82
CA SER A 16 -13.74 -1.28 -12.85
C SER A 16 -13.33 -0.85 -14.27
N THR A 17 -12.61 0.26 -14.42
CA THR A 17 -12.02 0.70 -15.70
C THR A 17 -10.88 -0.22 -16.09
N VAL A 18 -10.00 -0.56 -15.14
CA VAL A 18 -8.93 -1.54 -15.35
C VAL A 18 -9.50 -2.90 -15.76
N TYR A 19 -10.57 -3.37 -15.09
CA TYR A 19 -11.28 -4.58 -15.52
C TYR A 19 -11.72 -4.49 -16.99
N LYS A 20 -12.46 -3.45 -17.35
CA LYS A 20 -13.01 -3.29 -18.70
C LYS A 20 -11.92 -3.26 -19.78
N ASN A 21 -10.79 -2.61 -19.49
CA ASN A 21 -9.73 -2.41 -20.46
C ASN A 21 -8.78 -3.60 -20.60
N HIS A 22 -8.55 -4.36 -19.51
CA HIS A 22 -7.47 -5.35 -19.46
C HIS A 22 -7.93 -6.77 -19.13
N TYR A 23 -9.09 -6.93 -18.45
CA TYR A 23 -9.53 -8.21 -17.88
C TYR A 23 -10.96 -8.58 -18.24
N SER A 24 -11.56 -7.94 -19.25
CA SER A 24 -12.96 -8.19 -19.67
C SER A 24 -13.24 -9.61 -20.14
N PHE A 25 -12.21 -10.43 -20.35
CA PHE A 25 -12.30 -11.86 -20.65
C PHE A 25 -12.58 -12.73 -19.41
N ALA A 26 -12.36 -12.20 -18.19
CA ALA A 26 -12.55 -12.92 -16.94
C ALA A 26 -13.97 -12.73 -16.39
N GLU A 27 -14.46 -13.73 -15.66
CA GLU A 27 -15.74 -13.63 -14.93
C GLU A 27 -15.67 -12.50 -13.90
N TYR A 28 -16.63 -11.59 -13.95
CA TYR A 28 -16.64 -10.40 -13.10
C TYR A 28 -17.42 -10.64 -11.81
N VAL A 29 -16.73 -10.69 -10.68
CA VAL A 29 -17.34 -10.83 -9.35
C VAL A 29 -17.12 -9.53 -8.57
N SER A 30 -18.17 -8.70 -8.49
CA SER A 30 -18.12 -7.38 -7.88
C SER A 30 -19.03 -7.26 -6.67
N SER A 31 -18.53 -6.64 -5.60
CA SER A 31 -19.31 -6.35 -4.41
C SER A 31 -20.50 -5.43 -4.70
N ASP A 32 -20.32 -4.48 -5.60
CA ASP A 32 -21.37 -3.53 -5.97
C ASP A 32 -22.43 -4.20 -6.85
N ALA A 33 -22.02 -5.03 -7.81
CA ALA A 33 -22.96 -5.79 -8.65
C ALA A 33 -23.82 -6.77 -7.82
N ILE A 34 -23.22 -7.42 -6.83
CA ILE A 34 -23.96 -8.33 -5.93
C ILE A 34 -24.95 -7.57 -5.04
N ARG A 35 -24.56 -6.38 -4.53
CA ARG A 35 -25.51 -5.54 -3.77
C ARG A 35 -26.72 -5.15 -4.60
N GLU A 36 -26.48 -4.72 -5.84
CA GLU A 36 -27.57 -4.38 -6.78
C GLU A 36 -28.47 -5.59 -7.04
N GLU A 37 -27.88 -6.74 -7.36
CA GLU A 37 -28.61 -7.97 -7.66
C GLU A 37 -29.48 -8.45 -6.48
N VAL A 38 -28.95 -8.44 -5.27
CA VAL A 38 -29.59 -9.08 -4.10
C VAL A 38 -30.49 -8.12 -3.34
N TYR A 39 -30.11 -6.84 -3.27
CA TYR A 39 -30.79 -5.84 -2.43
C TYR A 39 -31.39 -4.68 -3.22
N GLY A 40 -31.17 -4.60 -4.55
CA GLY A 40 -31.62 -3.49 -5.37
C GLY A 40 -30.99 -2.13 -5.01
N ASP A 41 -29.92 -2.12 -4.21
CA ASP A 41 -29.23 -0.91 -3.76
C ASP A 41 -27.73 -1.15 -3.58
N VAL A 42 -26.96 -0.61 -4.50
CA VAL A 42 -25.49 -0.64 -4.47
C VAL A 42 -24.92 -0.05 -3.18
N ASN A 43 -25.64 0.87 -2.52
CA ASN A 43 -25.20 1.56 -1.31
C ASN A 43 -25.46 0.78 -0.02
N ASN A 44 -26.20 -0.34 -0.11
CA ASN A 44 -26.53 -1.13 1.06
C ASN A 44 -25.27 -1.75 1.68
N GLN A 45 -24.82 -1.18 2.79
CA GLN A 45 -23.67 -1.67 3.55
C GLN A 45 -24.06 -2.54 4.75
N SER A 46 -25.36 -2.74 4.99
CA SER A 46 -25.87 -3.48 6.16
C SER A 46 -25.60 -4.97 6.07
N HIS A 47 -25.45 -5.50 4.85
CA HIS A 47 -25.28 -6.93 4.56
C HIS A 47 -23.91 -7.28 4.00
N ASN A 48 -22.85 -6.57 4.43
CA ASN A 48 -21.50 -6.77 3.90
C ASN A 48 -21.01 -8.22 4.01
N GLU A 49 -21.28 -8.90 5.12
CA GLU A 49 -20.86 -10.29 5.33
C GLU A 49 -21.49 -11.22 4.28
N GLU A 50 -22.80 -11.10 4.03
CA GLU A 50 -23.51 -11.90 3.02
C GLU A 50 -22.99 -11.64 1.61
N VAL A 51 -22.74 -10.36 1.26
CA VAL A 51 -22.17 -9.95 -0.03
C VAL A 51 -20.81 -10.61 -0.25
N PHE A 52 -19.90 -10.52 0.73
CA PHE A 52 -18.56 -11.11 0.61
C PHE A 52 -18.58 -12.64 0.64
N ASN A 53 -19.50 -13.27 1.36
CA ASN A 53 -19.72 -14.72 1.32
C ASN A 53 -20.19 -15.17 -0.06
N LEU A 54 -21.11 -14.43 -0.69
CA LEU A 54 -21.57 -14.72 -2.04
C LEU A 54 -20.48 -14.49 -3.09
N MET A 55 -19.70 -13.39 -2.98
CA MET A 55 -18.53 -13.18 -3.82
C MET A 55 -17.55 -14.36 -3.71
N SER A 56 -17.22 -14.77 -2.50
CA SER A 56 -16.30 -15.88 -2.24
C SER A 56 -16.82 -17.22 -2.83
N LYS A 57 -18.12 -17.49 -2.69
CA LYS A 57 -18.76 -18.68 -3.26
C LYS A 57 -18.67 -18.70 -4.78
N ARG A 58 -19.12 -17.62 -5.46
CA ARG A 58 -19.08 -17.51 -6.93
C ARG A 58 -17.66 -17.61 -7.47
N THR A 59 -16.69 -16.92 -6.84
CA THR A 59 -15.29 -16.99 -7.23
C THR A 59 -14.78 -18.43 -7.20
N ARG A 60 -15.04 -19.17 -6.12
CA ARG A 60 -14.61 -20.57 -6.01
C ARG A 60 -15.26 -21.49 -7.04
N GLU A 61 -16.52 -21.27 -7.35
CA GLU A 61 -17.26 -22.03 -8.36
C GLU A 61 -16.65 -21.82 -9.76
N PHE A 62 -16.42 -20.57 -10.16
CA PHE A 62 -15.79 -20.26 -11.45
C PHE A 62 -14.37 -20.84 -11.55
N LEU A 63 -13.53 -20.64 -10.54
CA LEU A 63 -12.15 -21.15 -10.53
C LEU A 63 -12.09 -22.68 -10.59
N LYS A 64 -12.99 -23.40 -9.90
CA LYS A 64 -13.10 -24.87 -9.96
C LYS A 64 -13.50 -25.35 -11.35
N ASN A 65 -14.27 -24.57 -12.08
CA ASN A 65 -14.67 -24.84 -13.46
C ASN A 65 -13.61 -24.40 -14.49
N GLY A 66 -12.43 -23.91 -14.03
CA GLY A 66 -11.33 -23.52 -14.90
C GLY A 66 -11.46 -22.13 -15.51
N ALA A 67 -12.44 -21.33 -15.11
CA ALA A 67 -12.63 -19.97 -15.58
C ALA A 67 -11.71 -18.98 -14.85
N ASP A 68 -11.23 -17.96 -15.56
CA ASP A 68 -10.53 -16.81 -14.98
C ASP A 68 -11.54 -15.91 -14.26
N VAL A 69 -11.15 -15.34 -13.12
CA VAL A 69 -12.05 -14.50 -12.30
C VAL A 69 -11.40 -13.18 -11.96
N PHE A 70 -12.13 -12.07 -12.15
CA PHE A 70 -11.78 -10.76 -11.64
C PHE A 70 -12.66 -10.38 -10.45
N TYR A 71 -12.04 -10.22 -9.28
CA TYR A 71 -12.70 -9.96 -8.00
C TYR A 71 -12.60 -8.48 -7.66
N ASP A 72 -13.70 -7.73 -7.81
CA ASP A 72 -13.75 -6.27 -7.63
C ASP A 72 -14.39 -5.85 -6.31
N ALA A 73 -13.55 -5.42 -5.39
CA ALA A 73 -13.87 -4.69 -4.18
C ALA A 73 -12.65 -3.81 -3.81
N THR A 74 -12.70 -3.04 -2.72
CA THR A 74 -11.55 -2.21 -2.31
C THR A 74 -10.33 -3.04 -1.91
N ASN A 75 -10.54 -4.13 -1.18
CA ASN A 75 -9.51 -5.12 -0.77
C ASN A 75 -8.24 -4.51 -0.13
N ILE A 76 -8.35 -3.33 0.49
CA ILE A 76 -7.22 -2.59 1.05
C ILE A 76 -6.61 -3.21 2.31
N SER A 77 -7.30 -4.13 2.96
CA SER A 77 -6.82 -4.80 4.19
C SER A 77 -6.01 -6.05 3.87
N SER A 78 -4.72 -6.06 4.22
CA SER A 78 -3.82 -7.21 4.09
C SER A 78 -4.38 -8.46 4.80
N LYS A 79 -4.92 -8.31 6.02
CA LYS A 79 -5.53 -9.43 6.77
C LYS A 79 -6.66 -10.11 6.00
N ARG A 80 -7.53 -9.32 5.34
CA ARG A 80 -8.63 -9.87 4.54
C ARG A 80 -8.14 -10.55 3.27
N ARG A 81 -7.18 -9.94 2.57
CA ARG A 81 -6.55 -10.53 1.38
C ARG A 81 -5.93 -11.89 1.70
N MET A 82 -5.06 -11.94 2.73
CA MET A 82 -4.41 -13.18 3.16
C MET A 82 -5.42 -14.27 3.56
N GLY A 83 -6.50 -13.91 4.26
CA GLY A 83 -7.55 -14.85 4.62
C GLY A 83 -8.16 -15.51 3.39
N PHE A 84 -8.52 -14.70 2.40
CA PHE A 84 -9.12 -15.20 1.17
C PHE A 84 -8.15 -15.99 0.29
N LEU A 85 -6.91 -15.52 0.14
CA LEU A 85 -5.88 -16.23 -0.63
C LEU A 85 -5.57 -17.61 -0.05
N ARG A 86 -5.58 -17.74 1.29
CA ARG A 86 -5.42 -19.05 1.97
C ARG A 86 -6.57 -20.00 1.64
N GLU A 87 -7.79 -19.50 1.52
CA GLU A 87 -8.93 -20.33 1.06
C GLU A 87 -8.74 -20.78 -0.39
N LEU A 88 -8.30 -19.88 -1.27
CA LEU A 88 -8.07 -20.19 -2.68
C LEU A 88 -6.90 -21.17 -2.90
N SER A 89 -5.92 -21.21 -2.01
CA SER A 89 -4.79 -22.16 -2.10
C SER A 89 -5.24 -23.63 -1.96
N LYS A 90 -6.50 -23.88 -1.54
CA LYS A 90 -7.10 -25.21 -1.53
C LYS A 90 -7.61 -25.64 -2.92
N ILE A 91 -7.69 -24.74 -3.89
CA ILE A 91 -8.09 -25.03 -5.27
C ILE A 91 -6.80 -25.21 -6.09
N PRO A 92 -6.57 -26.41 -6.68
CA PRO A 92 -5.33 -26.66 -7.43
C PRO A 92 -5.31 -25.85 -8.74
N ASN A 93 -4.10 -25.55 -9.20
CA ASN A 93 -3.84 -24.91 -10.50
C ASN A 93 -4.52 -23.54 -10.67
N VAL A 94 -4.54 -22.72 -9.63
CA VAL A 94 -4.99 -21.32 -9.66
C VAL A 94 -3.79 -20.39 -9.46
N GLN A 95 -3.54 -19.54 -10.45
CA GLN A 95 -2.59 -18.43 -10.34
C GLN A 95 -3.27 -17.22 -9.70
N LYS A 96 -2.68 -16.63 -8.67
CA LYS A 96 -3.23 -15.51 -7.88
C LYS A 96 -2.48 -14.22 -8.22
N ILE A 97 -3.19 -13.28 -8.82
CA ILE A 97 -2.64 -12.02 -9.31
C ILE A 97 -3.31 -10.86 -8.56
N CYS A 98 -2.49 -10.03 -7.92
CA CYS A 98 -2.93 -8.77 -7.35
C CYS A 98 -2.96 -7.71 -8.45
N VAL A 99 -4.12 -7.12 -8.71
CA VAL A 99 -4.28 -5.97 -9.60
C VAL A 99 -4.35 -4.72 -8.72
N LEU A 100 -3.18 -4.13 -8.48
CA LEU A 100 -3.01 -2.97 -7.61
C LEU A 100 -3.30 -1.69 -8.38
N VAL A 101 -4.39 -0.97 -8.02
CA VAL A 101 -4.83 0.25 -8.71
C VAL A 101 -4.63 1.44 -7.79
N VAL A 102 -3.59 2.23 -8.04
CA VAL A 102 -3.06 3.27 -7.15
C VAL A 102 -2.75 4.58 -7.89
N PRO A 103 -3.75 5.25 -8.48
CA PRO A 103 -3.53 6.59 -8.97
C PRO A 103 -3.23 7.55 -7.81
N PRO A 104 -2.54 8.69 -8.03
CA PRO A 104 -2.36 9.72 -7.02
C PRO A 104 -3.67 10.09 -6.33
N PHE A 105 -3.64 10.33 -5.01
CA PHE A 105 -4.86 10.53 -4.22
C PHE A 105 -5.72 11.70 -4.71
N GLU A 106 -5.09 12.77 -5.21
CA GLU A 106 -5.82 13.90 -5.81
C GLU A 106 -6.59 13.48 -7.08
N VAL A 107 -6.02 12.58 -7.89
CA VAL A 107 -6.72 11.98 -9.04
C VAL A 107 -7.92 11.17 -8.58
N VAL A 108 -7.78 10.39 -7.49
CA VAL A 108 -8.91 9.65 -6.90
C VAL A 108 -10.03 10.59 -6.47
N LYS A 109 -9.70 11.70 -5.79
CA LYS A 109 -10.69 12.70 -5.38
C LYS A 109 -11.42 13.31 -6.58
N GLN A 110 -10.69 13.69 -7.63
CA GLN A 110 -11.27 14.21 -8.88
C GLN A 110 -12.18 13.17 -9.55
N GLN A 111 -11.71 11.92 -9.67
CA GLN A 111 -12.52 10.84 -10.25
C GLN A 111 -13.79 10.60 -9.42
N ASN A 112 -13.68 10.59 -8.10
CA ASN A 112 -14.84 10.43 -7.22
C ASN A 112 -15.83 11.60 -7.34
N ALA A 113 -15.35 12.83 -7.49
CA ALA A 113 -16.20 14.01 -7.69
C ALA A 113 -17.03 13.95 -8.99
N ASN A 114 -16.50 13.29 -10.03
CA ASN A 114 -17.13 13.14 -11.34
C ASN A 114 -18.03 11.89 -11.46
N ARG A 115 -18.13 11.05 -10.41
CA ARG A 115 -19.00 9.86 -10.41
C ARG A 115 -20.43 10.25 -10.07
N GLU A 116 -21.40 9.52 -10.62
CA GLU A 116 -22.80 9.59 -10.20
C GLU A 116 -22.91 9.24 -8.71
N ARG A 117 -22.27 8.12 -8.31
CA ARG A 117 -22.19 7.68 -6.92
C ARG A 117 -20.88 8.17 -6.28
N LYS A 118 -20.97 9.22 -5.49
CA LYS A 118 -19.85 9.79 -4.76
C LYS A 118 -19.66 9.12 -3.40
N VAL A 119 -18.43 8.78 -3.09
CA VAL A 119 -18.04 8.36 -1.73
C VAL A 119 -17.72 9.61 -0.92
N PRO A 120 -18.22 9.77 0.32
CA PRO A 120 -17.87 10.90 1.17
C PRO A 120 -16.35 11.04 1.35
N GLU A 121 -15.85 12.26 1.35
CA GLU A 121 -14.40 12.53 1.39
C GLU A 121 -13.72 11.91 2.61
N TYR A 122 -14.35 12.04 3.81
CA TYR A 122 -13.83 11.38 5.02
C TYR A 122 -13.68 9.86 4.89
N ALA A 123 -14.52 9.22 4.08
CA ALA A 123 -14.43 7.79 3.84
C ALA A 123 -13.30 7.43 2.86
N LEU A 124 -13.03 8.30 1.86
CA LEU A 124 -11.86 8.17 0.99
C LEU A 124 -10.57 8.35 1.79
N GLU A 125 -10.47 9.39 2.60
CA GLU A 125 -9.32 9.64 3.48
C GLU A 125 -9.08 8.48 4.44
N ARG A 126 -10.16 7.94 5.03
CA ARG A 126 -10.05 6.76 5.88
C ARG A 126 -9.53 5.54 5.13
N MET A 127 -9.97 5.32 3.87
CA MET A 127 -9.44 4.23 3.04
C MET A 127 -7.96 4.46 2.69
N TYR A 128 -7.59 5.69 2.37
CA TYR A 128 -6.22 6.09 2.07
C TYR A 128 -5.29 5.84 3.26
N ARG A 129 -5.64 6.31 4.45
CA ARG A 129 -4.87 6.11 5.69
C ARG A 129 -4.80 4.64 6.14
N ASN A 130 -5.77 3.81 5.77
CA ASN A 130 -5.82 2.38 6.12
C ASN A 130 -5.44 1.46 4.94
N PHE A 131 -4.81 2.01 3.91
CA PHE A 131 -4.36 1.23 2.77
C PHE A 131 -3.12 0.41 3.17
N ASN A 132 -3.25 -0.92 3.16
CA ASN A 132 -2.10 -1.78 3.37
C ASN A 132 -1.51 -2.20 2.02
N MET A 133 -0.25 -1.84 1.78
CA MET A 133 0.47 -2.21 0.56
C MET A 133 0.48 -3.73 0.37
N PRO A 134 0.11 -4.27 -0.81
CA PRO A 134 0.25 -5.69 -1.09
C PRO A 134 1.71 -6.12 -1.14
N HIS A 135 1.98 -7.34 -0.67
CA HIS A 135 3.31 -7.95 -0.70
C HIS A 135 3.21 -9.42 -1.14
N GLU A 136 4.23 -9.92 -1.81
CA GLU A 136 4.28 -11.31 -2.29
C GLU A 136 4.06 -12.35 -1.18
N SER A 137 4.54 -12.07 0.05
CA SER A 137 4.33 -12.90 1.23
C SER A 137 2.86 -13.09 1.63
N GLU A 138 1.92 -12.35 1.05
CA GLU A 138 0.49 -12.59 1.20
C GLU A 138 0.02 -13.86 0.47
N GLY A 139 0.84 -14.35 -0.46
CA GLY A 139 0.56 -15.52 -1.29
C GLY A 139 0.17 -15.16 -2.73
N TRP A 140 0.59 -14.01 -3.22
CA TRP A 140 0.48 -13.60 -4.62
C TRP A 140 1.54 -14.30 -5.46
N ASP A 141 1.15 -14.74 -6.67
CA ASP A 141 2.09 -15.20 -7.69
C ASP A 141 2.62 -14.02 -8.55
N LYS A 142 1.87 -12.90 -8.56
CA LYS A 142 2.24 -11.65 -9.24
C LYS A 142 1.50 -10.46 -8.65
N ILE A 143 2.13 -9.28 -8.65
CA ILE A 143 1.49 -7.99 -8.39
C ILE A 143 1.65 -7.14 -9.65
N GLU A 144 0.55 -6.63 -10.19
CA GLU A 144 0.51 -5.75 -11.37
C GLU A 144 -0.02 -4.39 -10.93
N VAL A 145 0.70 -3.31 -11.24
CA VAL A 145 0.38 -1.94 -10.81
C VAL A 145 -0.28 -1.16 -11.94
N PHE A 146 -1.35 -0.45 -11.62
CA PHE A 146 -2.13 0.36 -12.55
C PHE A 146 -2.47 1.73 -11.95
N GLY A 147 -2.59 2.73 -12.82
CA GLY A 147 -3.03 4.06 -12.44
C GLY A 147 -1.94 4.94 -11.83
N ASN A 148 -0.79 4.37 -11.48
CA ASN A 148 0.37 5.13 -11.03
C ASN A 148 0.83 6.10 -12.13
N GLN A 149 1.44 7.20 -11.72
CA GLN A 149 1.99 8.23 -12.62
C GLN A 149 3.47 8.35 -12.30
N ARG A 150 4.33 7.87 -13.20
CA ARG A 150 5.77 8.03 -13.06
C ARG A 150 6.12 9.53 -12.92
N ASN A 151 6.33 9.97 -11.71
CA ASN A 151 6.63 11.36 -11.38
C ASN A 151 7.52 11.47 -10.15
N TYR A 152 8.78 11.09 -10.30
CA TYR A 152 9.78 11.21 -9.22
C TYR A 152 10.05 12.67 -8.84
N GLU A 153 9.88 13.64 -9.76
CA GLU A 153 9.99 15.06 -9.43
C GLU A 153 8.97 15.47 -8.37
N TYR A 154 7.76 14.91 -8.42
CA TYR A 154 6.76 15.12 -7.39
C TYR A 154 7.24 14.58 -6.03
N LEU A 155 7.76 13.36 -5.96
CA LEU A 155 8.27 12.77 -4.72
C LEU A 155 9.37 13.64 -4.10
N PHE A 156 10.32 14.10 -4.90
CA PHE A 156 11.37 14.99 -4.42
C PHE A 156 10.84 16.37 -4.03
N SER A 157 9.84 16.92 -4.71
CA SER A 157 9.20 18.18 -4.32
C SER A 157 8.46 18.07 -2.98
N GLU A 158 7.81 16.95 -2.71
CA GLU A 158 7.19 16.66 -1.41
C GLU A 158 8.23 16.55 -0.29
N HIS A 159 9.34 15.89 -0.55
CA HIS A 159 10.47 15.84 0.39
C HIS A 159 10.99 17.26 0.68
N LEU A 160 11.23 18.09 -0.34
CA LEU A 160 11.67 19.47 -0.17
C LEU A 160 10.65 20.30 0.61
N THR A 161 9.36 20.12 0.35
CA THR A 161 8.29 20.77 1.10
C THR A 161 8.34 20.38 2.58
N ALA A 162 8.58 19.09 2.86
CA ALA A 162 8.69 18.57 4.22
C ALA A 162 9.90 19.14 4.98
N MET A 163 10.94 19.68 4.30
CA MET A 163 12.06 20.38 4.93
C MET A 163 11.64 21.60 5.77
N GLY A 164 10.51 22.24 5.38
CA GLY A 164 9.94 23.37 6.11
C GLY A 164 8.93 22.96 7.20
N ILE A 165 8.62 21.68 7.38
CA ILE A 165 7.58 21.21 8.30
C ILE A 165 8.21 20.66 9.59
N PRO A 166 8.05 21.34 10.75
CA PRO A 166 8.56 20.81 12.01
C PRO A 166 7.78 19.56 12.44
N HIS A 167 8.44 18.68 13.18
CA HIS A 167 7.77 17.51 13.75
C HIS A 167 6.76 17.89 14.85
N ASP A 168 7.01 18.98 15.60
CA ASP A 168 6.21 19.38 16.76
C ASP A 168 5.98 18.23 17.74
N ASN A 169 7.07 17.51 18.02
CA ASN A 169 7.09 16.28 18.80
C ASN A 169 8.44 16.18 19.52
N PRO A 170 8.50 15.87 20.83
CA PRO A 170 9.73 15.87 21.61
C PRO A 170 10.76 14.81 21.18
N HIS A 171 10.34 13.82 20.38
CA HIS A 171 11.23 12.77 19.88
C HIS A 171 12.09 13.19 18.68
N HIS A 172 11.82 14.33 18.04
CA HIS A 172 12.53 14.80 16.87
C HIS A 172 12.94 16.27 17.01
N SER A 173 14.23 16.56 16.84
CA SER A 173 14.76 17.94 16.82
C SER A 173 14.78 18.55 15.42
N ALA A 174 14.79 17.73 14.38
CA ALA A 174 14.81 18.12 12.97
C ALA A 174 13.39 18.30 12.39
N SER A 175 13.25 18.99 11.26
CA SER A 175 12.04 18.98 10.46
C SER A 175 11.80 17.59 9.83
N ILE A 176 10.58 17.31 9.35
CA ILE A 176 10.24 16.03 8.74
C ILE A 176 11.15 15.71 7.54
N GLY A 177 11.36 16.67 6.64
CA GLY A 177 12.23 16.47 5.48
C GLY A 177 13.71 16.33 5.88
N LYS A 178 14.18 17.11 6.88
CA LYS A 178 15.57 16.98 7.35
C LYS A 178 15.84 15.62 8.00
N HIS A 179 14.90 15.08 8.73
CA HIS A 179 14.98 13.74 9.28
C HIS A 179 15.10 12.67 8.16
N MET A 180 14.24 12.74 7.12
CA MET A 180 14.35 11.86 5.95
C MET A 180 15.72 12.00 5.24
N GLU A 181 16.20 13.23 5.05
CA GLU A 181 17.53 13.48 4.44
C GLU A 181 18.66 12.82 5.25
N LEU A 182 18.65 12.97 6.58
CA LEU A 182 19.65 12.36 7.47
C LEU A 182 19.60 10.84 7.42
N ALA A 183 18.41 10.24 7.41
CA ALA A 183 18.25 8.79 7.24
C ALA A 183 18.81 8.32 5.88
N GLY A 184 18.51 9.05 4.80
CA GLY A 184 19.07 8.78 3.46
C GLY A 184 20.60 8.93 3.42
N GLU A 185 21.15 9.90 4.13
CA GLU A 185 22.61 10.07 4.23
C GLU A 185 23.28 8.92 4.98
N TYR A 186 22.67 8.43 6.07
CA TYR A 186 23.11 7.21 6.75
C TYR A 186 23.18 6.02 5.78
N ILE A 187 22.16 5.78 5.00
CA ILE A 187 22.12 4.70 4.00
C ILE A 187 23.21 4.89 2.93
N ARG A 188 23.42 6.12 2.43
CA ARG A 188 24.50 6.42 1.45
C ARG A 188 25.89 6.10 2.01
N GLN A 189 26.12 6.35 3.29
CA GLN A 189 27.39 5.99 3.94
C GLN A 189 27.51 4.50 4.16
N HIS A 190 26.43 3.83 4.58
CA HIS A 190 26.39 2.38 4.81
C HIS A 190 26.71 1.61 3.52
N PHE A 191 26.10 2.01 2.39
CA PHE A 191 26.25 1.37 1.08
C PHE A 191 27.22 2.10 0.13
N LYS A 192 28.17 2.87 0.67
CA LYS A 192 29.08 3.70 -0.15
C LYS A 192 29.82 2.94 -1.23
N LYS A 193 30.24 1.70 -0.95
CA LYS A 193 30.98 0.86 -1.90
C LYS A 193 30.05 0.30 -2.99
N GLU A 194 28.87 -0.14 -2.60
CA GLU A 194 27.84 -0.68 -3.48
C GLU A 194 27.34 0.40 -4.44
N LEU A 195 27.07 1.60 -3.93
CA LEU A 195 26.62 2.76 -4.73
C LEU A 195 27.68 3.22 -5.73
N ALA A 196 28.98 3.05 -5.44
CA ALA A 196 30.09 3.35 -6.36
C ALA A 196 30.36 2.25 -7.38
N SER A 197 29.67 1.10 -7.30
CA SER A 197 29.89 -0.02 -8.20
C SER A 197 29.33 0.27 -9.60
N PRO A 198 30.08 -0.03 -10.68
CA PRO A 198 29.55 0.01 -12.04
C PRO A 198 28.59 -1.15 -12.34
N ASP A 199 28.58 -2.20 -11.51
CA ASP A 199 27.66 -3.34 -11.66
C ASP A 199 26.31 -3.00 -11.10
N ARG A 200 25.30 -2.93 -11.96
CA ARG A 200 23.92 -2.62 -11.59
C ARG A 200 23.31 -3.61 -10.61
N ASN A 201 23.73 -4.87 -10.62
CA ASN A 201 23.24 -5.87 -9.66
C ASN A 201 23.73 -5.58 -8.22
N ILE A 202 24.80 -4.81 -8.07
CA ILE A 202 25.36 -4.38 -6.78
C ILE A 202 24.83 -3.01 -6.40
N CYS A 203 24.89 -2.05 -7.33
CA CYS A 203 24.50 -0.66 -7.08
C CYS A 203 22.99 -0.53 -6.84
N TYR A 204 22.15 -1.17 -7.64
CA TYR A 204 20.72 -0.97 -7.65
C TYR A 204 20.00 -1.31 -6.32
N PRO A 205 20.31 -2.45 -5.63
CA PRO A 205 19.76 -2.69 -4.30
C PRO A 205 20.08 -1.60 -3.28
N ALA A 206 21.28 -1.01 -3.36
CA ALA A 206 21.69 0.09 -2.48
C ALA A 206 20.92 1.39 -2.82
N GLU A 207 20.70 1.70 -4.10
CA GLU A 207 19.86 2.82 -4.54
C GLU A 207 18.43 2.70 -4.02
N MET A 208 17.85 1.49 -4.04
CA MET A 208 16.53 1.22 -3.47
C MET A 208 16.46 1.54 -1.97
N MET A 209 17.50 1.18 -1.21
CA MET A 209 17.56 1.48 0.22
C MET A 209 17.67 2.98 0.47
N VAL A 210 18.39 3.72 -0.38
CA VAL A 210 18.43 5.19 -0.33
C VAL A 210 17.03 5.77 -0.54
N LEU A 211 16.30 5.33 -1.57
CA LEU A 211 14.93 5.81 -1.83
C LEU A 211 13.98 5.46 -0.68
N ALA A 212 14.09 4.26 -0.11
CA ALA A 212 13.28 3.89 1.04
C ALA A 212 13.50 4.83 2.23
N ALA A 213 14.77 5.20 2.52
CA ALA A 213 15.11 6.11 3.60
C ALA A 213 14.73 7.57 3.28
N ASP A 214 14.99 8.05 2.06
CA ASP A 214 14.63 9.40 1.63
C ASP A 214 13.12 9.68 1.66
N PHE A 215 12.27 8.61 1.64
CA PHE A 215 10.81 8.73 1.57
C PHE A 215 10.04 8.00 2.68
N HIS A 216 10.70 7.41 3.70
CA HIS A 216 10.00 6.62 4.72
C HIS A 216 8.92 7.41 5.46
N ASP A 217 9.14 8.69 5.69
CA ASP A 217 8.27 9.61 6.42
C ASP A 217 7.49 10.60 5.54
N ILE A 218 7.48 10.43 4.21
CA ILE A 218 6.80 11.33 3.27
C ILE A 218 5.28 11.46 3.53
N GLY A 219 4.70 10.50 4.25
CA GLY A 219 3.30 10.53 4.66
C GLY A 219 3.00 11.41 5.88
N LYS A 220 4.01 11.80 6.69
CA LYS A 220 3.82 12.56 7.93
C LYS A 220 3.11 13.91 7.71
N PRO A 221 3.44 14.74 6.71
CA PRO A 221 2.73 16.00 6.47
C PRO A 221 1.22 15.84 6.32
N TYR A 222 0.76 14.75 5.73
CA TYR A 222 -0.64 14.45 5.47
C TYR A 222 -1.38 13.82 6.66
N CYS A 223 -0.63 13.39 7.68
CA CYS A 223 -1.17 12.69 8.84
C CYS A 223 -1.04 13.49 10.15
N LYS A 224 -0.42 14.67 10.11
CA LYS A 224 -0.16 15.50 11.28
C LYS A 224 -1.44 15.95 11.96
N VAL A 225 -1.60 15.60 13.23
CA VAL A 225 -2.76 15.96 14.05
C VAL A 225 -2.34 16.26 15.49
N TYR A 226 -3.11 17.10 16.21
CA TYR A 226 -2.86 17.47 17.60
C TYR A 226 -3.94 16.89 18.53
N HIS A 227 -4.14 15.58 18.43
CA HIS A 227 -4.99 14.80 19.32
C HIS A 227 -4.46 13.36 19.47
N ASN A 228 -4.70 12.74 20.63
CA ASN A 228 -4.33 11.35 20.85
C ASN A 228 -5.30 10.39 20.12
N ALA A 229 -5.04 9.07 20.20
CA ALA A 229 -5.87 8.05 19.54
C ALA A 229 -7.33 7.99 20.02
N LYS A 230 -7.66 8.63 21.15
CA LYS A 230 -9.03 8.76 21.66
C LYS A 230 -9.72 10.05 21.18
N GLY A 231 -9.02 10.90 20.44
CA GLY A 231 -9.51 12.19 19.96
C GLY A 231 -9.37 13.33 20.98
N GLU A 232 -8.64 13.14 22.07
CA GLU A 232 -8.39 14.17 23.08
C GLU A 232 -7.25 15.08 22.60
N PRO A 233 -7.35 16.42 22.72
CA PRO A 233 -6.32 17.36 22.30
C PRO A 233 -4.96 17.10 22.98
N THR A 234 -3.85 17.29 22.24
CA THR A 234 -2.47 17.19 22.71
C THR A 234 -1.67 18.40 22.26
N GLU A 235 -0.61 18.76 23.01
CA GLU A 235 0.36 19.78 22.59
C GLU A 235 1.29 19.22 21.52
N ASP A 236 1.65 17.94 21.64
CA ASP A 236 2.52 17.23 20.69
C ASP A 236 1.75 16.74 19.48
N ALA A 237 2.40 16.79 18.30
CA ALA A 237 1.85 16.24 17.07
C ALA A 237 1.93 14.71 17.02
N HIS A 238 0.89 14.11 16.44
CA HIS A 238 0.79 12.67 16.14
C HIS A 238 0.62 12.44 14.64
N TYR A 239 1.07 11.28 14.15
CA TYR A 239 1.16 10.95 12.73
C TYR A 239 0.55 9.56 12.41
N TYR A 240 -0.71 9.35 12.78
CA TYR A 240 -1.34 8.03 12.66
C TYR A 240 -1.42 7.53 11.22
N ASN A 241 -0.88 6.34 10.98
CA ASN A 241 -0.86 5.65 9.68
C ASN A 241 -0.07 6.39 8.58
N HIS A 242 0.90 7.23 8.94
CA HIS A 242 1.74 7.92 7.96
C HIS A 242 2.53 6.95 7.10
N GLU A 243 2.90 5.78 7.63
CA GLU A 243 3.57 4.71 6.91
C GLU A 243 2.72 4.16 5.74
N ASN A 244 1.41 4.03 5.93
CA ASN A 244 0.48 3.61 4.87
C ASN A 244 0.30 4.70 3.81
N VAL A 245 0.18 5.95 4.25
CA VAL A 245 0.05 7.12 3.38
C VAL A 245 1.32 7.32 2.57
N GLY A 246 2.50 7.25 3.21
CA GLY A 246 3.80 7.35 2.55
C GLY A 246 4.01 6.27 1.51
N SER A 247 3.70 5.04 1.84
CA SER A 247 3.74 3.90 0.92
C SER A 247 2.83 4.12 -0.31
N TYR A 248 1.61 4.62 -0.10
CA TYR A 248 0.69 4.94 -1.20
C TYR A 248 1.22 6.10 -2.06
N ILE A 249 1.73 7.18 -1.45
CA ILE A 249 2.34 8.31 -2.18
C ILE A 249 3.47 7.79 -3.06
N TYR A 250 4.39 7.00 -2.50
CA TYR A 250 5.52 6.47 -3.23
C TYR A 250 5.08 5.65 -4.45
N ILE A 251 4.27 4.59 -4.23
CA ILE A 251 3.87 3.68 -5.33
C ILE A 251 3.02 4.38 -6.39
N SER A 252 2.23 5.37 -6.02
CA SER A 252 1.39 6.12 -6.97
C SER A 252 2.17 7.05 -7.89
N HIS A 253 3.43 7.39 -7.57
CA HIS A 253 4.30 8.28 -8.35
C HIS A 253 5.57 7.59 -8.87
N SER A 254 5.70 6.28 -8.70
CA SER A 254 6.83 5.47 -9.18
C SER A 254 6.50 4.71 -10.48
N ASP A 255 7.44 3.93 -11.01
CA ASP A 255 7.23 3.07 -12.19
C ASP A 255 6.28 1.91 -11.88
N GLY A 256 6.18 1.50 -10.61
CA GLY A 256 5.34 0.41 -10.15
C GLY A 256 5.90 -0.99 -10.46
N ASP A 257 7.19 -1.09 -10.66
CA ASP A 257 7.87 -2.37 -10.85
C ASP A 257 8.06 -3.13 -9.51
N GLU A 258 8.72 -4.29 -9.55
CA GLU A 258 8.96 -5.11 -8.35
C GLU A 258 9.81 -4.42 -7.29
N HIS A 259 10.71 -3.53 -7.72
CA HIS A 259 11.57 -2.77 -6.83
C HIS A 259 10.81 -1.65 -6.14
N ASP A 260 9.95 -0.96 -6.87
CA ASP A 260 9.06 0.06 -6.30
C ASP A 260 8.06 -0.55 -5.30
N ILE A 261 7.53 -1.73 -5.62
CA ILE A 261 6.69 -2.50 -4.69
C ILE A 261 7.47 -2.83 -3.41
N ARG A 262 8.76 -3.19 -3.52
CA ARG A 262 9.60 -3.46 -2.36
C ARG A 262 9.86 -2.20 -1.54
N ILE A 263 10.22 -1.07 -2.17
CA ILE A 263 10.43 0.22 -1.49
C ILE A 263 9.14 0.65 -0.78
N ALA A 264 7.99 0.60 -1.46
CA ALA A 264 6.71 0.93 -0.88
C ALA A 264 6.37 0.05 0.34
N ASN A 265 6.75 -1.23 0.34
CA ASN A 265 6.59 -2.10 1.50
C ASN A 265 7.58 -1.78 2.63
N LEU A 266 8.83 -1.38 2.35
CA LEU A 266 9.76 -0.89 3.38
C LEU A 266 9.19 0.35 4.07
N ILE A 267 8.68 1.31 3.29
CA ILE A 267 7.98 2.49 3.81
C ILE A 267 6.75 2.09 4.65
N ALA A 268 5.93 1.13 4.20
CA ALA A 268 4.74 0.69 4.93
C ALA A 268 5.07 -0.01 6.26
N HIS A 269 6.27 -0.52 6.43
CA HIS A 269 6.66 -1.36 7.57
C HIS A 269 7.74 -0.77 8.46
N HIS A 270 8.27 0.46 8.17
CA HIS A 270 9.35 1.07 8.97
C HIS A 270 8.94 1.27 10.44
N MET A 271 7.65 1.53 10.71
CA MET A 271 7.11 1.69 12.07
C MET A 271 6.86 0.37 12.82
N ASP A 272 7.09 -0.78 12.22
CA ASP A 272 6.73 -2.06 12.84
C ASP A 272 7.58 -2.39 14.09
N TYR A 273 8.82 -1.92 14.15
CA TYR A 273 9.70 -2.08 15.32
C TYR A 273 9.12 -1.46 16.60
N PHE A 274 8.38 -0.35 16.47
CA PHE A 274 7.76 0.33 17.60
C PHE A 274 6.50 -0.42 18.14
N LYS A 275 6.05 -1.48 17.45
CA LYS A 275 4.92 -2.32 17.87
C LYS A 275 5.33 -3.48 18.80
N GLY A 276 6.64 -3.60 19.09
CA GLY A 276 7.22 -4.55 20.05
C GLY A 276 7.63 -5.89 19.45
N GLU A 277 8.48 -6.61 20.20
CA GLU A 277 9.18 -7.82 19.77
C GLU A 277 8.25 -8.92 19.24
N LYS A 278 7.17 -9.22 19.99
CA LYS A 278 6.18 -10.23 19.58
C LYS A 278 5.49 -9.91 18.25
N TYR A 279 5.39 -8.63 17.91
CA TYR A 279 4.87 -8.21 16.59
C TYR A 279 5.95 -8.44 15.53
N MET A 280 7.20 -8.08 15.80
CA MET A 280 8.33 -8.28 14.88
C MET A 280 8.59 -9.74 14.54
N GLU A 281 8.40 -10.68 15.48
CA GLU A 281 8.45 -12.12 15.19
C GLU A 281 7.45 -12.53 14.09
N LYS A 282 6.24 -11.97 14.13
CA LYS A 282 5.23 -12.23 13.09
C LYS A 282 5.61 -11.60 11.75
N VAL A 283 6.17 -10.39 11.77
CA VAL A 283 6.68 -9.70 10.58
C VAL A 283 7.80 -10.53 9.95
N ARG A 284 8.78 -10.96 10.73
CA ARG A 284 9.89 -11.82 10.30
C ARG A 284 9.40 -13.14 9.68
N SER A 285 8.48 -13.82 10.36
CA SER A 285 7.88 -15.07 9.87
C SER A 285 7.12 -14.88 8.54
N ARG A 286 6.56 -13.71 8.32
CA ARG A 286 5.79 -13.38 7.12
C ARG A 286 6.66 -12.99 5.94
N PHE A 287 7.59 -12.05 6.15
CA PHE A 287 8.35 -11.41 5.06
C PHE A 287 9.66 -12.13 4.73
N GLY A 288 10.18 -12.92 5.66
CA GLY A 288 11.44 -13.65 5.50
C GLY A 288 12.69 -12.77 5.68
N GLU A 289 13.85 -13.43 5.77
CA GLU A 289 15.11 -12.81 6.19
C GLU A 289 15.62 -11.70 5.24
N LYS A 290 15.39 -11.85 3.93
CA LYS A 290 15.88 -10.84 2.95
C LYS A 290 15.18 -9.49 3.14
N PHE A 291 13.86 -9.49 3.35
CA PHE A 291 13.10 -8.26 3.61
C PHE A 291 13.46 -7.68 4.99
N MET A 292 13.59 -8.55 5.98
CA MET A 292 13.92 -8.14 7.34
C MET A 292 15.30 -7.47 7.42
N LYS A 293 16.29 -7.98 6.69
CA LYS A 293 17.62 -7.35 6.64
C LYS A 293 17.55 -5.91 6.13
N ASP A 294 16.76 -5.66 5.10
CA ASP A 294 16.59 -4.30 4.57
C ASP A 294 15.80 -3.43 5.56
N LEU A 295 14.79 -4.00 6.22
CA LEU A 295 13.99 -3.29 7.22
C LEU A 295 14.81 -2.97 8.48
N ASP A 296 15.71 -3.89 8.92
CA ASP A 296 16.66 -3.67 10.00
C ASP A 296 17.56 -2.46 9.71
N ILE A 297 18.14 -2.40 8.51
CA ILE A 297 19.03 -1.31 8.09
C ILE A 297 18.24 0.02 7.99
N LEU A 298 17.01 -0.01 7.46
CA LEU A 298 16.17 1.19 7.41
C LEU A 298 15.82 1.70 8.80
N HIS A 299 15.52 0.80 9.74
CA HIS A 299 15.26 1.15 11.13
C HIS A 299 16.49 1.76 11.83
N GLU A 300 17.70 1.23 11.59
CA GLU A 300 18.95 1.82 12.07
C GLU A 300 19.15 3.25 11.52
N ALA A 301 18.83 3.46 10.23
CA ALA A 301 18.92 4.78 9.60
C ALA A 301 17.93 5.79 10.19
N ASP A 302 16.68 5.35 10.42
CA ASP A 302 15.63 6.13 11.07
C ASP A 302 16.04 6.56 12.49
N LEU A 303 16.56 5.63 13.30
CA LEU A 303 17.08 5.93 14.65
C LEU A 303 18.29 6.87 14.63
N ALA A 304 19.18 6.77 13.65
CA ALA A 304 20.37 7.62 13.54
C ALA A 304 20.05 9.06 13.09
N ALA A 305 18.87 9.32 12.58
CA ALA A 305 18.42 10.61 12.04
C ALA A 305 17.78 11.55 13.09
N HIS A 306 17.84 11.21 14.38
CA HIS A 306 17.28 12.00 15.50
C HIS A 306 18.17 13.14 15.95
#